data_e5ec76d5d687ad655e94509bf1c152ec
#
_entry.id   e5ec76d5d687ad655e94509bf1c152ec
#
_cell.length_a   1.000
_cell.length_b   1.000
_cell.length_c   1.000
_cell.angle_alpha   90.00
_cell.angle_beta   90.00
_cell.angle_gamma   90.00
#
_symmetry.space_group_name_H-M   'P 1'
#
loop_
_entity.id
_entity.type
_entity.pdbx_description
1 polymer ?
#
loop_
_entity_poly.entity_id
_entity_poly.type
_entity_poly.pdbx_seq_one_letter_code
_entity_poly.pdbx_strand_id
1 'polypeptide(L)'
;MNAFTKKEYNKLQVFEPHLTRAVYGKYVYALRRNDFDKMYDVYKSLGYTKTMEYSCGNCLLELATTLGKLYFDYKKKMEEKNQKSEEKTD
;
A
#
# COMPACT_ATOMS: atom_id res chain seq x y z
N MET A 1 7.43 -8.24 -13.13
CA MET A 1 6.81 -7.58 -11.96
C MET A 1 7.05 -8.42 -10.71
N ASN A 2 7.50 -7.79 -9.65
CA ASN A 2 7.77 -8.50 -8.40
C ASN A 2 6.48 -8.65 -7.59
N ALA A 3 6.38 -9.76 -6.88
CA ALA A 3 5.21 -10.01 -6.04
C ALA A 3 5.22 -9.11 -4.80
N PHE A 4 4.03 -8.76 -4.33
CA PHE A 4 3.87 -8.03 -3.07
C PHE A 4 4.06 -9.02 -1.93
N THR A 5 5.09 -8.81 -1.12
CA THR A 5 5.46 -9.72 -0.04
C THR A 5 5.33 -9.03 1.31
N LYS A 6 5.63 -9.78 2.38
CA LYS A 6 5.63 -9.25 3.74
C LYS A 6 6.59 -8.07 3.87
N LYS A 7 7.68 -8.07 3.12
CA LYS A 7 8.65 -6.97 3.13
C LYS A 7 7.98 -5.66 2.73
N GLU A 8 7.25 -5.67 1.62
CA GLU A 8 6.52 -4.49 1.15
C GLU A 8 5.40 -4.12 2.12
N TYR A 9 4.70 -5.11 2.64
CA TYR A 9 3.64 -4.90 3.62
C TYR A 9 4.19 -4.15 4.84
N ASN A 10 5.31 -4.60 5.39
CA ASN A 10 5.92 -3.97 6.55
C ASN A 10 6.36 -2.54 6.26
N LYS A 11 6.92 -2.30 5.07
CA LYS A 11 7.33 -0.94 4.67
C LYS A 11 6.15 0.01 4.56
N LEU A 12 5.00 -0.49 4.12
CA LEU A 12 3.80 0.34 3.94
C LEU A 12 2.97 0.47 5.21
N GLN A 13 3.23 -0.34 6.22
CA GLN A 13 2.42 -0.35 7.44
C GLN A 13 2.37 1.02 8.11
N VAL A 14 3.48 1.76 8.12
CA VAL A 14 3.53 3.09 8.72
C VAL A 14 2.69 4.11 7.95
N PHE A 15 2.33 3.78 6.70
CA PHE A 15 1.53 4.65 5.85
C PHE A 15 0.07 4.21 5.75
N GLU A 16 -0.37 3.26 6.57
CA GLU A 16 -1.72 2.72 6.49
C GLU A 16 -2.80 3.82 6.52
N PRO A 17 -2.70 4.88 7.36
CA PRO A 17 -3.71 5.95 7.32
C PRO A 17 -3.81 6.63 5.96
N HIS A 18 -2.67 6.85 5.29
CA HIS A 18 -2.67 7.43 3.94
C HIS A 18 -3.30 6.49 2.92
N LEU A 19 -2.97 5.19 3.02
CA LEU A 19 -3.51 4.17 2.13
C LEU A 19 -5.02 4.03 2.32
N THR A 20 -5.46 4.07 3.56
CA THR A 20 -6.90 4.01 3.88
C THR A 20 -7.65 5.17 3.25
N ARG A 21 -7.12 6.39 3.40
CA ARG A 21 -7.76 7.56 2.81
C ARG A 21 -7.83 7.47 1.29
N ALA A 22 -6.77 6.98 0.66
CA ALA A 22 -6.73 6.89 -0.80
C ALA A 22 -7.68 5.82 -1.33
N VAL A 23 -7.69 4.63 -0.73
CA VAL A 23 -8.50 3.51 -1.22
C VAL A 23 -9.97 3.72 -0.90
N TYR A 24 -10.29 4.11 0.31
CA TYR A 24 -11.68 4.20 0.77
C TYR A 24 -12.24 5.61 0.68
N GLY A 25 -11.42 6.62 0.92
CA GLY A 25 -11.84 8.01 0.87
C GLY A 25 -11.58 8.70 -0.46
N LYS A 26 -10.73 8.12 -1.29
CA LYS A 26 -10.36 8.63 -2.61
C LYS A 26 -9.72 10.02 -2.54
N TYR A 27 -8.90 10.23 -1.51
CA TYR A 27 -8.14 11.47 -1.36
C TYR A 27 -6.84 11.19 -0.61
N VAL A 28 -5.92 12.16 -0.69
CA VAL A 28 -4.65 12.12 0.04
C VAL A 28 -4.60 13.36 0.92
N TYR A 29 -4.15 13.18 2.17
CA TYR A 29 -4.07 14.29 3.11
C TYR A 29 -2.72 14.28 3.83
N ALA A 30 -2.05 15.44 3.81
CA ALA A 30 -0.81 15.66 4.57
C ALA A 30 0.29 14.64 4.25
N LEU A 31 0.36 14.15 3.02
CA LEU A 31 1.43 13.26 2.60
C LEU A 31 2.71 14.07 2.41
N ARG A 32 3.72 13.77 3.20
CA ARG A 32 5.00 14.48 3.14
C ARG A 32 5.89 13.92 2.05
N ARG A 33 6.88 14.72 1.63
CA ARG A 33 7.79 14.28 0.58
C ARG A 33 8.55 13.02 0.96
N ASN A 34 9.00 12.90 2.21
CA ASN A 34 9.66 11.67 2.67
C ASN A 34 8.75 10.46 2.56
N ASP A 35 7.48 10.63 2.90
CA ASP A 35 6.49 9.57 2.78
C ASP A 35 6.32 9.17 1.33
N PHE A 36 6.19 10.16 0.45
CA PHE A 36 6.08 9.92 -0.98
C PHE A 36 7.29 9.14 -1.51
N ASP A 37 8.50 9.57 -1.14
CA ASP A 37 9.72 8.94 -1.62
C ASP A 37 9.78 7.47 -1.24
N LYS A 38 9.41 7.15 0.01
CA LYS A 38 9.39 5.76 0.50
C LYS A 38 8.34 4.93 -0.20
N MET A 39 7.16 5.49 -0.39
CA MET A 39 6.07 4.80 -1.11
C MET A 39 6.44 4.59 -2.57
N TYR A 40 7.06 5.58 -3.18
CA TYR A 40 7.48 5.48 -4.58
C TYR A 40 8.57 4.41 -4.75
N ASP A 41 9.47 4.28 -3.78
CA ASP A 41 10.49 3.21 -3.80
C ASP A 41 9.83 1.84 -3.81
N VAL A 42 8.80 1.63 -2.98
CA VAL A 42 8.07 0.36 -2.97
C VAL A 42 7.39 0.13 -4.31
N TYR A 43 6.75 1.17 -4.84
CA TYR A 43 6.07 1.12 -6.12
C TYR A 43 7.03 0.67 -7.24
N LYS A 44 8.20 1.29 -7.31
CA LYS A 44 9.21 0.92 -8.31
C LYS A 44 9.75 -0.49 -8.08
N SER A 45 9.94 -0.89 -6.83
CA SER A 45 10.44 -2.23 -6.51
C SER A 45 9.48 -3.32 -6.92
N LEU A 46 8.19 -2.99 -7.04
CA LEU A 46 7.16 -3.94 -7.49
C LEU A 46 7.09 -4.06 -9.02
N GLY A 47 7.93 -3.30 -9.73
CA GLY A 47 8.01 -3.40 -11.18
C GLY A 47 7.18 -2.38 -11.93
N TYR A 48 6.52 -1.47 -11.24
CA TYR A 48 5.79 -0.40 -11.90
C TYR A 48 6.77 0.63 -12.46
N THR A 49 6.49 1.11 -13.65
CA THR A 49 7.40 2.02 -14.36
C THR A 49 6.86 3.43 -14.55
N LYS A 50 5.62 3.67 -14.15
CA LYS A 50 5.02 4.99 -14.32
C LYS A 50 5.74 6.02 -13.46
N THR A 51 6.08 7.16 -14.06
CA THR A 51 6.72 8.26 -13.36
C THR A 51 5.68 9.00 -12.51
N MET A 52 6.00 9.17 -11.24
CA MET A 52 5.16 9.90 -10.29
C MET A 52 5.93 11.09 -9.75
N GLU A 53 5.25 12.20 -9.53
CA GLU A 53 5.88 13.40 -8.98
C GLU A 53 5.13 13.87 -7.73
N TYR A 54 5.87 14.31 -6.74
CA TYR A 54 5.29 14.78 -5.49
C TYR A 54 4.38 15.98 -5.69
N SER A 55 4.71 16.84 -6.65
CA SER A 55 3.92 18.04 -6.93
C SER A 55 2.59 17.75 -7.65
N CYS A 56 2.40 16.53 -8.10
CA CYS A 56 1.21 16.13 -8.84
C CYS A 56 0.21 15.46 -7.90
N GLY A 57 -0.91 16.14 -7.59
CA GLY A 57 -1.91 15.59 -6.69
C GLY A 57 -2.51 14.29 -7.16
N ASN A 58 -2.77 14.17 -8.47
CA ASN A 58 -3.29 12.94 -9.03
C ASN A 58 -2.28 11.80 -8.92
N CYS A 59 -0.99 12.11 -9.04
CA CYS A 59 0.06 11.11 -8.89
C CYS A 59 0.10 10.58 -7.46
N LEU A 60 -0.03 11.45 -6.48
CA LEU A 60 -0.06 11.05 -5.07
C LEU A 60 -1.24 10.12 -4.81
N LEU A 61 -2.40 10.48 -5.31
CA LEU A 61 -3.60 9.66 -5.12
C LEU A 61 -3.46 8.32 -5.82
N GLU A 62 -2.98 8.30 -7.05
CA GLU A 62 -2.80 7.06 -7.80
C GLU A 62 -1.77 6.16 -7.12
N LEU A 63 -0.65 6.72 -6.68
CA LEU A 63 0.38 5.95 -5.99
C LEU A 63 -0.17 5.32 -4.72
N ALA A 64 -0.81 6.12 -3.87
CA ALA A 64 -1.37 5.64 -2.61
C ALA A 64 -2.49 4.63 -2.85
N THR A 65 -3.33 4.84 -3.86
CA THR A 65 -4.41 3.92 -4.18
C THR A 65 -3.87 2.58 -4.68
N THR A 66 -2.89 2.61 -5.57
CA THR A 66 -2.28 1.39 -6.10
C THR A 66 -1.63 0.57 -4.99
N LEU A 67 -0.79 1.22 -4.19
CA LEU A 67 -0.12 0.54 -3.07
C LEU A 67 -1.12 0.11 -2.01
N GLY A 68 -2.13 0.93 -1.76
CA GLY A 68 -3.16 0.62 -0.77
C GLY A 68 -3.97 -0.61 -1.12
N LYS A 69 -4.34 -0.76 -2.38
CA LYS A 69 -5.07 -1.95 -2.83
C LYS A 69 -4.25 -3.21 -2.63
N LEU A 70 -2.96 -3.16 -2.96
CA LEU A 70 -2.06 -4.30 -2.75
C LEU A 70 -1.89 -4.58 -1.26
N TYR A 71 -1.74 -3.53 -0.47
CA TYR A 71 -1.56 -3.64 0.98
C TYR A 71 -2.77 -4.29 1.65
N PHE A 72 -3.96 -3.79 1.37
CA PHE A 72 -5.17 -4.32 2.00
C PHE A 72 -5.54 -5.71 1.50
N ASP A 73 -5.24 -6.00 0.24
CA ASP A 73 -5.43 -7.36 -0.29
C ASP A 73 -4.53 -8.35 0.44
N TYR A 74 -3.28 -7.99 0.64
CA TYR A 74 -2.33 -8.83 1.38
C TYR A 74 -2.78 -9.00 2.83
N LYS A 75 -3.20 -7.90 3.46
CA LYS A 75 -3.67 -7.92 4.84
C LYS A 75 -4.89 -8.85 5.00
N LYS A 76 -5.81 -8.77 4.07
CA LYS A 76 -7.00 -9.62 4.08
C LYS A 76 -6.64 -11.09 3.95
N LYS A 77 -5.71 -11.42 3.07
CA LYS A 77 -5.26 -12.79 2.91
C LYS A 77 -4.61 -13.32 4.18
N MET A 78 -3.84 -12.50 4.87
CA MET A 78 -3.23 -12.89 6.13
C MET A 78 -4.28 -13.14 7.21
N GLU A 79 -5.30 -12.29 7.29
CA GLU A 79 -6.39 -12.45 8.25
C GLU A 79 -7.19 -13.70 7.97
N GLU A 80 -7.51 -13.97 6.71
CA GLU A 80 -8.22 -15.17 6.31
C GLU A 80 -7.43 -16.44 6.68
N LYS A 81 -6.12 -16.40 6.46
CA LYS A 81 -5.26 -17.53 6.80
C LYS A 81 -5.26 -17.78 8.30
N ASN A 82 -5.21 -16.70 9.10
CA ASN A 82 -5.25 -16.83 10.55
C ASN A 82 -6.58 -17.38 11.03
N GLN A 83 -7.69 -16.91 10.44
CA GLN A 83 -9.02 -17.40 10.79
C GLN A 83 -9.16 -18.89 10.49
N LYS A 84 -8.65 -19.33 9.35
CA LYS A 84 -8.67 -20.75 8.99
C LYS A 84 -7.88 -21.59 9.98
N SER A 85 -6.76 -21.07 10.45
CA SER A 85 -5.97 -21.76 11.47
C SER A 85 -6.74 -21.90 12.77
N GLU A 86 -7.45 -20.88 13.19
CA GLU A 86 -8.26 -20.90 14.39
C GLU A 86 -9.41 -21.90 14.27
N GLU A 87 -10.06 -21.93 13.12
CA GLU A 87 -11.14 -22.88 12.88
C GLU A 87 -10.66 -24.34 12.97
N LYS A 88 -9.44 -24.59 12.51
CA LYS A 88 -8.87 -25.94 12.58
C LYS A 88 -8.56 -26.39 13.99
N THR A 89 -8.29 -25.45 14.88
CA THR A 89 -7.98 -25.80 16.28
C THR A 89 -9.23 -26.01 17.10
N ASP A 90 -10.34 -25.55 16.61
CA ASP A 90 -11.62 -25.76 17.26
C ASP A 90 -12.19 -27.15 16.91
#